data_b85d5cfa1b9cb550fccc3ee46a19ea9f
#
_entry.id   b85d5cfa1b9cb550fccc3ee46a19ea9f
#
_cell.length_a   1.000
_cell.length_b   1.000
_cell.length_c   1.000
_cell.angle_alpha   90.00
_cell.angle_beta   90.00
_cell.angle_gamma   90.00
#
_symmetry.space_group_name_H-M   'P 1'
#
loop_
_entity.id
_entity.type
_entity.pdbx_description
1 polymer ?
#
loop_
_entity_poly.entity_id
_entity_poly.type
_entity_poly.pdbx_seq_one_letter_code
_entity_poly.pdbx_strand_id
1 'polypeptide(L)'
;IDLAMGSPRFVNPTLMDWNSSVDLRASVEFPVLMQLMGARFRFGVEVGSFKFENAKFNQVGEDVINLGETFSGITAMGIVSFPAGPGKIKVGVGLVGSSPGFSMEASYGIRIGGMVEIRGGIRSTETLMAKTSDSIELGRAGWMDGQIVLGVNL
;
A
#
# COMPACT_ATOMS: atom_id res chain seq x y z
N ILE A 1 -1.13 2.99 -16.62
CA ILE A 1 -0.74 1.84 -15.78
C ILE A 1 0.38 2.30 -14.88
N ASP A 2 0.30 2.04 -13.59
CA ASP A 2 1.37 2.31 -12.62
C ASP A 2 1.83 0.99 -11.98
N LEU A 3 3.14 0.81 -11.87
CA LEU A 3 3.78 -0.21 -11.06
C LEU A 3 4.52 0.49 -9.93
N ALA A 4 4.23 0.13 -8.68
CA ALA A 4 4.83 0.74 -7.52
C ALA A 4 5.54 -0.30 -6.65
N MET A 5 6.67 0.11 -6.10
CA MET A 5 7.41 -0.62 -5.09
C MET A 5 7.57 0.27 -3.87
N GLY A 6 7.06 -0.18 -2.74
CA GLY A 6 7.10 0.54 -1.47
C GLY A 6 7.87 -0.20 -0.40
N SER A 7 8.33 0.54 0.59
CA SER A 7 8.94 -0.02 1.80
C SER A 7 8.31 0.67 3.01
N PRO A 8 7.55 -0.06 3.84
CA PRO A 8 6.99 0.49 5.07
C PRO A 8 8.07 1.05 5.99
N ARG A 9 7.89 2.29 6.45
CA ARG A 9 8.86 2.99 7.32
C ARG A 9 8.24 3.41 8.63
N PHE A 10 6.96 3.76 8.60
CA PHE A 10 6.22 4.16 9.78
C PHE A 10 5.01 3.25 9.91
N VAL A 11 4.81 2.72 11.10
CA VAL A 11 3.74 1.79 11.43
C VAL A 11 3.00 2.30 12.66
N ASN A 12 1.74 1.92 12.79
CA ASN A 12 1.00 2.22 14.00
C ASN A 12 1.46 1.31 15.17
N PRO A 13 1.06 1.58 16.42
CA PRO A 13 1.47 0.78 17.58
C PRO A 13 1.22 -0.72 17.45
N THR A 14 0.22 -1.13 16.68
CA THR A 14 -0.11 -2.54 16.44
C THR A 14 1.01 -3.31 15.73
N LEU A 15 1.75 -2.63 14.82
CA LEU A 15 2.81 -3.22 14.01
C LEU A 15 4.23 -2.76 14.43
N MET A 16 4.36 -2.03 15.55
CA MET A 16 5.61 -1.36 15.93
C MET A 16 6.81 -2.30 16.07
N ASP A 17 6.57 -3.53 16.52
CA ASP A 17 7.63 -4.54 16.72
C ASP A 17 7.72 -5.54 15.55
N TRP A 18 7.04 -5.26 14.44
CA TRP A 18 6.98 -6.14 13.29
C TRP A 18 7.98 -5.72 12.21
N ASN A 19 8.62 -6.71 11.59
CA ASN A 19 9.47 -6.50 10.43
C ASN A 19 8.60 -6.43 9.17
N SER A 20 8.85 -5.43 8.33
CA SER A 20 8.14 -5.26 7.06
C SER A 20 8.99 -5.71 5.88
N SER A 21 8.35 -6.31 4.89
CA SER A 21 8.94 -6.57 3.58
C SER A 21 8.58 -5.46 2.59
N VAL A 22 9.22 -5.49 1.43
CA VAL A 22 8.88 -4.59 0.32
C VAL A 22 7.50 -4.94 -0.23
N ASP A 23 6.68 -3.92 -0.42
CA ASP A 23 5.36 -4.02 -1.04
C ASP A 23 5.45 -3.82 -2.54
N LEU A 24 4.71 -4.61 -3.30
CA LEU A 24 4.56 -4.45 -4.74
C LEU A 24 3.10 -4.14 -5.07
N ARG A 25 2.88 -3.18 -5.95
CA ARG A 25 1.54 -2.76 -6.36
C ARG A 25 1.48 -2.51 -7.86
N ALA A 26 0.33 -2.84 -8.44
CA ALA A 26 -0.01 -2.51 -9.81
C ALA A 26 -1.37 -1.83 -9.85
N SER A 27 -1.49 -0.74 -10.58
CA SER A 27 -2.76 -0.05 -10.77
C SER A 27 -3.03 0.31 -12.22
N VAL A 28 -4.30 0.26 -12.59
CA VAL A 28 -4.80 0.67 -13.89
C VAL A 28 -5.86 1.76 -13.69
N GLU A 29 -5.64 2.91 -14.31
CA GLU A 29 -6.61 3.99 -14.35
C GLU A 29 -7.39 3.94 -15.65
N PHE A 30 -8.70 4.18 -15.58
CA PHE A 30 -9.51 4.29 -16.77
C PHE A 30 -9.13 5.55 -17.55
N PRO A 31 -9.15 5.52 -18.89
CA PRO A 31 -8.69 6.63 -19.73
C PRO A 31 -9.60 7.86 -19.69
N VAL A 32 -10.74 7.76 -19.00
CA VAL A 32 -11.72 8.82 -18.90
C VAL A 32 -11.35 9.78 -17.78
N LEU A 33 -11.00 11.03 -18.14
CA LEU A 33 -10.80 12.10 -17.18
C LEU A 33 -12.14 12.73 -16.83
N MET A 34 -12.57 12.57 -15.59
CA MET A 34 -13.80 13.17 -15.07
C MET A 34 -13.50 14.52 -14.42
N GLN A 35 -14.51 15.38 -14.39
CA GLN A 35 -14.41 16.67 -13.71
C GLN A 35 -15.66 16.91 -12.87
N LEU A 36 -15.44 17.25 -11.62
CA LEU A 36 -16.48 17.64 -10.69
C LEU A 36 -16.01 18.84 -9.88
N MET A 37 -16.80 19.91 -9.84
CA MET A 37 -16.49 21.14 -9.09
C MET A 37 -15.10 21.73 -9.39
N GLY A 38 -14.61 21.61 -10.62
CA GLY A 38 -13.27 22.07 -11.01
C GLY A 38 -12.13 21.08 -10.76
N ALA A 39 -12.33 20.05 -9.94
CA ALA A 39 -11.34 19.01 -9.74
C ALA A 39 -11.41 17.97 -10.86
N ARG A 40 -10.24 17.64 -11.42
CA ARG A 40 -10.10 16.58 -12.43
C ARG A 40 -9.62 15.30 -11.74
N PHE A 41 -10.22 14.18 -12.10
CA PHE A 41 -9.86 12.89 -11.51
C PHE A 41 -10.13 11.73 -12.47
N ARG A 42 -9.50 10.59 -12.17
CA ARG A 42 -9.74 9.32 -12.86
C ARG A 42 -10.07 8.24 -11.86
N PHE A 43 -10.94 7.35 -12.25
CA PHE A 43 -11.14 6.11 -11.53
C PHE A 43 -10.16 5.05 -11.99
N GLY A 44 -9.89 4.08 -11.14
CA GLY A 44 -9.07 2.93 -11.46
C GLY A 44 -9.21 1.83 -10.43
N VAL A 45 -8.40 0.81 -10.62
CA VAL A 45 -8.27 -0.32 -9.70
C VAL A 45 -6.80 -0.55 -9.39
N GLU A 46 -6.52 -1.03 -8.20
CA GLU A 46 -5.19 -1.33 -7.73
C GLU A 46 -5.18 -2.67 -7.02
N VAL A 47 -4.16 -3.46 -7.28
CA VAL A 47 -3.82 -4.67 -6.54
C VAL A 47 -2.39 -4.57 -6.03
N GLY A 48 -2.13 -5.15 -4.88
CA GLY A 48 -0.80 -5.15 -4.29
C GLY A 48 -0.61 -6.27 -3.29
N SER A 49 0.59 -6.36 -2.75
CA SER A 49 0.94 -7.30 -1.69
C SER A 49 1.55 -6.56 -0.51
N PHE A 50 1.41 -7.12 0.67
CA PHE A 50 2.06 -6.65 1.89
C PHE A 50 2.46 -7.81 2.77
N LYS A 51 3.51 -7.63 3.59
CA LYS A 51 3.97 -8.64 4.53
C LYS A 51 4.66 -8.00 5.73
N PHE A 52 4.19 -8.35 6.90
CA PHE A 52 4.79 -8.04 8.19
C PHE A 52 5.00 -9.32 8.99
N GLU A 53 6.15 -9.46 9.63
CA GLU A 53 6.52 -10.62 10.42
C GLU A 53 6.93 -10.20 11.83
N ASN A 54 6.31 -10.80 12.82
CA ASN A 54 6.67 -10.62 14.22
C ASN A 54 7.40 -11.88 14.71
N ALA A 55 8.71 -11.78 14.83
CA ALA A 55 9.53 -12.86 15.39
C ALA A 55 9.52 -12.78 16.92
N LYS A 56 8.62 -13.51 17.57
CA LYS A 56 8.69 -13.73 19.00
C LYS A 56 9.53 -14.97 19.28
N PHE A 57 10.65 -14.78 19.93
CA PHE A 57 11.50 -15.86 20.41
C PHE A 57 11.16 -16.12 21.88
N ASN A 58 10.57 -17.26 22.21
CA ASN A 58 10.49 -17.75 23.58
C ASN A 58 11.59 -18.78 23.81
N GLN A 59 12.45 -18.51 24.76
CA GLN A 59 13.46 -19.45 25.21
C GLN A 59 12.83 -20.35 26.29
N VAL A 60 12.59 -21.60 25.94
CA VAL A 60 12.11 -22.64 26.89
C VAL A 60 13.21 -23.66 27.04
N GLY A 61 14.03 -23.51 28.10
CA GLY A 61 15.22 -24.35 28.32
C GLY A 61 16.34 -24.03 27.32
N GLU A 62 16.90 -25.06 26.67
CA GLU A 62 17.92 -24.92 25.63
C GLU A 62 17.31 -24.77 24.22
N ASP A 63 15.99 -24.94 24.05
CA ASP A 63 15.31 -24.84 22.78
C ASP A 63 14.75 -23.43 22.56
N VAL A 64 15.06 -22.85 21.40
CA VAL A 64 14.47 -21.58 20.94
C VAL A 64 13.28 -21.89 20.06
N ILE A 65 12.07 -21.65 20.56
CA ILE A 65 10.84 -21.82 19.81
C ILE A 65 10.51 -20.48 19.13
N ASN A 66 10.48 -20.46 17.81
CA ASN A 66 10.02 -19.31 17.03
C ASN A 66 8.49 -19.35 16.97
N LEU A 67 7.84 -18.45 17.70
CA LEU A 67 6.39 -18.25 17.67
C LEU A 67 6.02 -17.12 16.70
N GLY A 68 6.68 -17.06 15.54
CA GLY A 68 6.49 -16.01 14.57
C GLY A 68 5.04 -15.88 14.10
N GLU A 69 4.48 -14.69 14.25
CA GLU A 69 3.19 -14.31 13.67
C GLU A 69 3.43 -13.58 12.35
N THR A 70 2.60 -13.84 11.35
CA THR A 70 2.68 -13.17 10.06
C THR A 70 1.36 -12.45 9.76
N PHE A 71 1.46 -11.17 9.41
CA PHE A 71 0.37 -10.39 8.85
C PHE A 71 0.71 -10.06 7.40
N SER A 72 0.12 -10.80 6.48
CA SER A 72 0.40 -10.67 5.05
C SER A 72 -0.85 -10.91 4.23
N GLY A 73 -0.83 -10.43 3.00
CA GLY A 73 -1.94 -10.65 2.09
C GLY A 73 -1.84 -9.81 0.83
N ILE A 74 -2.97 -9.75 0.15
CA ILE A 74 -3.17 -8.96 -1.06
C ILE A 74 -4.04 -7.77 -0.70
N THR A 75 -3.73 -6.61 -1.27
CA THR A 75 -4.63 -5.45 -1.28
C THR A 75 -5.37 -5.42 -2.61
N ALA A 76 -6.67 -5.11 -2.56
CA ALA A 76 -7.50 -4.90 -3.74
C ALA A 76 -8.37 -3.66 -3.52
N MET A 77 -8.12 -2.60 -4.28
CA MET A 77 -8.73 -1.29 -4.04
C MET A 77 -9.31 -0.70 -5.31
N GLY A 78 -10.47 -0.08 -5.19
CA GLY A 78 -10.92 0.94 -6.11
C GLY A 78 -10.19 2.26 -5.80
N ILE A 79 -9.65 2.91 -6.80
CA ILE A 79 -8.87 4.14 -6.62
C ILE A 79 -9.48 5.31 -7.38
N VAL A 80 -9.30 6.49 -6.78
CA VAL A 80 -9.53 7.78 -7.44
C VAL A 80 -8.20 8.53 -7.46
N SER A 81 -7.76 8.93 -8.64
CA SER A 81 -6.50 9.65 -8.83
C SER A 81 -6.73 11.07 -9.31
N PHE A 82 -6.00 12.00 -8.70
CA PHE A 82 -6.02 13.42 -9.01
C PHE A 82 -4.67 13.82 -9.58
N PRO A 83 -4.58 14.32 -10.81
CA PRO A 83 -3.34 14.87 -11.33
C PRO A 83 -2.99 16.16 -10.57
N ALA A 84 -1.76 16.27 -10.10
CA ALA A 84 -1.24 17.39 -9.32
C ALA A 84 0.09 17.88 -9.93
N GLY A 85 0.02 18.64 -11.02
CA GLY A 85 1.21 19.05 -11.78
C GLY A 85 1.98 17.84 -12.33
N PRO A 86 3.29 17.71 -12.05
CA PRO A 86 4.08 16.54 -12.42
C PRO A 86 3.95 15.39 -11.39
N GLY A 87 2.97 15.48 -10.50
CA GLY A 87 2.66 14.49 -9.49
C GLY A 87 1.24 13.95 -9.62
N LYS A 88 0.90 13.08 -8.67
CA LYS A 88 -0.40 12.43 -8.57
C LYS A 88 -0.76 12.19 -7.11
N ILE A 89 -2.01 12.45 -6.76
CA ILE A 89 -2.60 12.05 -5.49
C ILE A 89 -3.59 10.92 -5.80
N LYS A 90 -3.51 9.81 -5.08
CA LYS A 90 -4.47 8.70 -5.18
C LYS A 90 -5.12 8.47 -3.83
N VAL A 91 -6.41 8.18 -3.85
CA VAL A 91 -7.17 7.70 -2.69
C VAL A 91 -7.79 6.38 -3.08
N GLY A 92 -7.62 5.36 -2.25
CA GLY A 92 -8.13 4.02 -2.47
C GLY A 92 -8.99 3.54 -1.32
N VAL A 93 -10.03 2.78 -1.64
CA VAL A 93 -10.86 2.06 -0.68
C VAL A 93 -11.09 0.64 -1.19
N GLY A 94 -11.09 -0.32 -0.29
CA GLY A 94 -11.26 -1.72 -0.68
C GLY A 94 -10.86 -2.69 0.42
N LEU A 95 -10.15 -3.74 0.04
CA LEU A 95 -9.70 -4.79 0.94
C LEU A 95 -8.19 -4.75 1.15
N VAL A 96 -7.77 -4.94 2.39
CA VAL A 96 -6.40 -5.16 2.82
C VAL A 96 -6.36 -6.53 3.49
N GLY A 97 -5.86 -7.54 2.77
CA GLY A 97 -6.08 -8.93 3.13
C GLY A 97 -7.56 -9.28 3.06
N SER A 98 -8.12 -9.77 4.17
CA SER A 98 -9.54 -10.10 4.31
C SER A 98 -10.39 -8.97 4.91
N SER A 99 -9.80 -7.81 5.20
CA SER A 99 -10.46 -6.74 5.98
C SER A 99 -10.65 -5.48 5.15
N PRO A 100 -11.70 -4.69 5.41
CA PRO A 100 -11.88 -3.41 4.77
C PRO A 100 -10.75 -2.46 5.16
N GLY A 101 -10.32 -1.65 4.21
CA GLY A 101 -9.27 -0.68 4.41
C GLY A 101 -9.30 0.44 3.39
N PHE A 102 -8.41 1.38 3.58
CA PHE A 102 -8.24 2.51 2.68
C PHE A 102 -6.77 2.88 2.53
N SER A 103 -6.46 3.62 1.49
CA SER A 103 -5.11 4.13 1.25
C SER A 103 -5.15 5.56 0.73
N MET A 104 -4.08 6.28 1.01
CA MET A 104 -3.81 7.60 0.46
C MET A 104 -2.37 7.65 -0.01
N GLU A 105 -2.15 8.11 -1.22
CA GLU A 105 -0.84 8.21 -1.86
C GLU A 105 -0.62 9.62 -2.39
N ALA A 106 0.58 10.14 -2.21
CA ALA A 106 1.06 11.33 -2.88
C ALA A 106 2.39 11.01 -3.54
N SER A 107 2.49 11.21 -4.84
CA SER A 107 3.71 10.96 -5.61
C SER A 107 4.03 12.14 -6.53
N TYR A 108 5.32 12.36 -6.77
CA TYR A 108 5.85 13.43 -7.61
C TYR A 108 7.03 12.90 -8.42
N GLY A 109 7.17 13.34 -9.65
CA GLY A 109 8.26 12.85 -10.48
C GLY A 109 8.41 13.54 -11.83
N ILE A 110 9.04 12.81 -12.73
CA ILE A 110 9.38 13.31 -14.06
C ILE A 110 8.80 12.37 -15.13
N ARG A 111 8.44 12.97 -16.26
CA ARG A 111 8.02 12.23 -17.45
C ARG A 111 9.18 12.10 -18.42
N ILE A 112 9.40 10.89 -18.89
CA ILE A 112 10.48 10.55 -19.83
C ILE A 112 9.85 10.14 -21.16
N GLY A 113 10.18 10.84 -22.24
CA GLY A 113 9.73 10.49 -23.60
C GLY A 113 8.21 10.51 -23.82
N GLY A 114 7.45 11.19 -22.96
CA GLY A 114 6.00 11.37 -23.12
C GLY A 114 5.12 10.21 -22.65
N MET A 115 5.62 8.97 -22.61
CA MET A 115 4.85 7.79 -22.26
C MET A 115 5.19 7.22 -20.88
N VAL A 116 6.41 7.41 -20.42
CA VAL A 116 6.91 6.84 -19.16
C VAL A 116 7.05 7.93 -18.10
N GLU A 117 6.62 7.64 -16.88
CA GLU A 117 6.80 8.51 -15.73
C GLU A 117 7.52 7.73 -14.62
N ILE A 118 8.50 8.38 -13.98
CA ILE A 118 9.10 7.88 -12.75
C ILE A 118 8.74 8.85 -11.64
N ARG A 119 8.10 8.35 -10.59
CA ARG A 119 7.66 9.15 -9.44
C ARG A 119 8.19 8.55 -8.16
N GLY A 120 8.62 9.41 -7.24
CA GLY A 120 8.84 9.07 -5.84
C GLY A 120 7.66 9.57 -5.01
N GLY A 121 7.34 8.91 -3.92
CA GLY A 121 6.22 9.32 -3.11
C GLY A 121 6.10 8.61 -1.78
N ILE A 122 5.03 8.93 -1.10
CA ILE A 122 4.61 8.31 0.15
C ILE A 122 3.20 7.77 -0.01
N ARG A 123 2.93 6.68 0.70
CA ARG A 123 1.61 6.08 0.75
C ARG A 123 1.29 5.66 2.18
N SER A 124 0.11 5.99 2.63
CA SER A 124 -0.49 5.46 3.86
C SER A 124 -1.51 4.39 3.49
N THR A 125 -1.47 3.27 4.20
CA THR A 125 -2.45 2.19 4.07
C THR A 125 -2.97 1.85 5.46
N GLU A 126 -4.28 1.76 5.61
CA GLU A 126 -4.93 1.39 6.86
C GLU A 126 -5.97 0.30 6.64
N THR A 127 -6.04 -0.63 7.58
CA THR A 127 -7.08 -1.65 7.68
C THR A 127 -7.76 -1.60 9.03
N LEU A 128 -9.05 -1.81 9.04
CA LEU A 128 -9.88 -1.63 10.25
C LEU A 128 -9.90 -2.88 11.12
N MET A 129 -9.72 -4.07 10.54
CA MET A 129 -9.85 -5.36 11.21
C MET A 129 -8.74 -6.33 10.74
N ALA A 130 -7.49 -5.95 10.99
CA ALA A 130 -6.34 -6.78 10.63
C ALA A 130 -6.38 -8.13 11.34
N LYS A 131 -6.02 -9.19 10.62
CA LYS A 131 -5.88 -10.54 11.14
C LYS A 131 -4.56 -11.14 10.68
N THR A 132 -3.91 -11.89 11.56
CA THR A 132 -2.73 -12.69 11.20
C THR A 132 -3.11 -13.86 10.30
N SER A 133 -2.11 -14.54 9.74
CA SER A 133 -2.28 -15.79 9.01
C SER A 133 -2.97 -16.88 9.82
N ASP A 134 -2.81 -16.86 11.15
CA ASP A 134 -3.43 -17.78 12.10
C ASP A 134 -4.80 -17.28 12.60
N SER A 135 -5.39 -16.29 11.92
CA SER A 135 -6.70 -15.71 12.24
C SER A 135 -6.77 -14.98 13.60
N ILE A 136 -5.64 -14.57 14.15
CA ILE A 136 -5.59 -13.75 15.37
C ILE A 136 -5.95 -12.31 14.99
N GLU A 137 -6.90 -11.73 15.70
CA GLU A 137 -7.34 -10.36 15.47
C GLU A 137 -6.32 -9.36 16.03
N LEU A 138 -5.79 -8.51 15.14
CA LEU A 138 -4.88 -7.42 15.50
C LEU A 138 -5.61 -6.09 15.70
N GLY A 139 -6.86 -6.00 15.25
CA GLY A 139 -7.62 -4.77 15.23
C GLY A 139 -7.18 -3.83 14.10
N ARG A 140 -7.16 -2.52 14.37
CA ARG A 140 -6.74 -1.52 13.37
C ARG A 140 -5.22 -1.57 13.19
N ALA A 141 -4.78 -1.79 11.97
CA ALA A 141 -3.39 -1.75 11.58
C ALA A 141 -3.18 -0.73 10.45
N GLY A 142 -2.06 -0.04 10.47
CA GLY A 142 -1.73 0.95 9.46
C GLY A 142 -0.23 1.15 9.33
N TRP A 143 0.19 1.50 8.13
CA TRP A 143 1.59 1.80 7.82
C TRP A 143 1.72 2.86 6.74
N MET A 144 2.89 3.47 6.68
CA MET A 144 3.27 4.43 5.65
C MET A 144 4.52 3.96 4.93
N ASP A 145 4.43 3.89 3.62
CA ASP A 145 5.50 3.51 2.71
C ASP A 145 6.21 4.75 2.15
N GLY A 146 7.53 4.70 2.04
CA GLY A 146 8.25 5.41 0.99
C GLY A 146 8.22 4.55 -0.28
N GLN A 147 7.92 5.11 -1.44
CA GLN A 147 7.72 4.33 -2.66
C GLN A 147 8.34 4.94 -3.90
N ILE A 148 8.62 4.07 -4.87
CA ILE A 148 8.95 4.44 -6.25
C ILE A 148 7.85 3.89 -7.15
N VAL A 149 7.37 4.72 -8.08
CA VAL A 149 6.29 4.38 -9.01
C VAL A 149 6.80 4.55 -10.44
N LEU A 150 6.64 3.52 -11.25
CA LEU A 150 6.82 3.55 -12.69
C LEU A 150 5.45 3.63 -13.35
N GLY A 151 5.14 4.74 -13.98
CA GLY A 151 3.90 4.98 -14.71
C GLY A 151 4.09 4.83 -16.22
N VAL A 152 3.14 4.20 -16.88
CA VAL A 152 3.05 4.13 -18.34
C VAL A 152 1.71 4.70 -18.78
N ASN A 153 1.77 5.77 -19.56
CA ASN A 153 0.60 6.40 -20.17
C ASN A 153 0.40 5.79 -21.57
N LEU A 154 -0.70 5.10 -21.75
CA LEU A 154 -1.13 4.49 -23.01
C LEU A 154 -2.14 5.37 -23.72
#